data_a3e2ce22cbef3c251359091b5fa563c7
#
_entry.id   a3e2ce22cbef3c251359091b5fa563c7
#
_cell.length_a   1.000
_cell.length_b   1.000
_cell.length_c   1.000
_cell.angle_alpha   90.00
_cell.angle_beta   90.00
_cell.angle_gamma   90.00
#
_symmetry.space_group_name_H-M   'P 1'
#
loop_
_entity.id
_entity.type
_entity.pdbx_description
1 polymer ?
#
loop_
_entity_poly.entity_id
_entity_poly.type
_entity_poly.pdbx_seq_one_letter_code
_entity_poly.pdbx_strand_id
1 'polypeptide(L)'
;DEKRVAKADIFTKRTIFPFKEPTSAENIQDAIKICRIFRTGIDVGYIGNLLGMSPEAARAELLKTETLFENPETGLIEPDDIYLSGNVRKKLEMAEAGREDNPAYEKNVEALRKVQPERIGIDAIHARIGSSWVPAKVYEAFVTHLGFSSVSVEKARLEGEDGSTQWHVEAYGGTPEARNRWGVDGASVIDLISDSLNLKRTEVYDEHYNADGKTSRVKNTEKTLAAQEKQRSIQNEFQAWLKKDDDAGRLVEDEYNDRFNGFVPRKFTAPDIKHFPGASHSIELRENQKLGVVRGLQESTLLAHGVGSGKTMLQITLAMEMRRLGTAKKPWIVVQASTLSQFAATFKTLYPRAAILAPTEKQRNAKNRQRLLAQIASGDWDAVVTPHGFF
;
A
#
# COMPACT_ATOMS: atom_id res chain seq x y z
N ASP A 1 -8.98 -67.68 11.76
CA ASP A 1 -8.96 -66.30 12.27
C ASP A 1 -10.14 -65.49 11.62
N GLU A 2 -11.24 -65.42 12.34
CA GLU A 2 -12.36 -64.54 11.94
C GLU A 2 -11.90 -63.09 12.08
N LYS A 3 -11.61 -62.42 10.98
CA LYS A 3 -11.40 -60.97 10.94
C LYS A 3 -12.75 -60.30 11.31
N ARG A 4 -12.92 -59.90 12.58
CA ARG A 4 -14.02 -59.05 13.01
C ARG A 4 -13.85 -57.70 12.33
N VAL A 5 -14.62 -57.43 11.33
CA VAL A 5 -14.73 -56.11 10.66
C VAL A 5 -15.59 -55.23 11.58
N ALA A 6 -14.96 -54.29 12.26
CA ALA A 6 -15.65 -53.25 13.01
C ALA A 6 -16.07 -52.12 12.06
N LYS A 7 -17.29 -51.58 12.22
CA LYS A 7 -17.73 -50.38 11.51
C LYS A 7 -16.81 -49.21 11.90
N ALA A 8 -16.40 -48.43 10.92
CA ALA A 8 -15.65 -47.20 11.18
C ALA A 8 -16.47 -46.23 12.05
N ASP A 9 -15.75 -45.45 12.86
CA ASP A 9 -16.34 -44.51 13.82
C ASP A 9 -17.43 -43.58 13.24
N ILE A 10 -17.31 -43.21 11.96
CA ILE A 10 -18.27 -42.35 11.25
C ILE A 10 -19.72 -42.93 11.22
N PHE A 11 -19.86 -44.25 11.39
CA PHE A 11 -21.18 -44.91 11.42
C PHE A 11 -21.78 -45.00 12.83
N THR A 12 -20.99 -44.74 13.86
CA THR A 12 -21.40 -44.91 15.25
C THR A 12 -21.36 -43.63 16.07
N LYS A 13 -20.51 -42.67 15.67
CA LYS A 13 -20.38 -41.37 16.34
C LYS A 13 -20.07 -40.25 15.32
N ARG A 14 -20.37 -39.01 15.71
CA ARG A 14 -20.01 -37.86 14.93
C ARG A 14 -18.49 -37.70 14.94
N THR A 15 -17.85 -37.82 13.75
CA THR A 15 -16.40 -37.71 13.56
C THR A 15 -15.95 -36.34 13.09
N ILE A 16 -16.88 -35.51 12.60
CA ILE A 16 -16.63 -34.13 12.18
C ILE A 16 -17.32 -33.18 13.16
N PHE A 17 -16.53 -32.42 13.88
CA PHE A 17 -17.03 -31.40 14.79
C PHE A 17 -16.80 -30.01 14.16
N PRO A 18 -17.71 -29.05 14.36
CA PRO A 18 -17.43 -27.67 14.01
C PRO A 18 -16.16 -27.21 14.75
N PHE A 19 -15.33 -26.45 14.06
CA PHE A 19 -14.15 -25.86 14.66
C PHE A 19 -14.54 -24.97 15.84
N LYS A 20 -14.00 -25.27 17.02
CA LYS A 20 -14.23 -24.48 18.23
C LYS A 20 -12.98 -23.71 18.58
N GLU A 21 -13.16 -22.49 19.04
CA GLU A 21 -12.09 -21.69 19.60
C GLU A 21 -11.49 -22.40 20.81
N PRO A 22 -10.16 -22.65 20.84
CA PRO A 22 -9.49 -23.24 21.98
C PRO A 22 -9.59 -22.34 23.21
N THR A 23 -9.76 -22.95 24.39
CA THR A 23 -9.83 -22.24 25.68
C THR A 23 -8.54 -22.31 26.48
N SER A 24 -7.57 -23.12 26.04
CA SER A 24 -6.25 -23.26 26.65
C SER A 24 -5.18 -23.55 25.62
N ALA A 25 -3.95 -23.27 25.92
CA ALA A 25 -2.75 -23.58 25.13
C ALA A 25 -1.71 -24.30 26.00
N GLU A 26 -0.90 -25.18 25.39
CA GLU A 26 0.12 -25.93 26.10
C GLU A 26 1.36 -25.07 26.37
N ASN A 27 1.67 -24.15 25.48
CA ASN A 27 2.84 -23.30 25.55
C ASN A 27 2.61 -21.94 24.86
N ILE A 28 3.55 -21.03 25.03
CA ILE A 28 3.48 -19.68 24.48
C ILE A 28 3.37 -19.64 22.94
N GLN A 29 4.05 -20.55 22.24
CA GLN A 29 4.04 -20.60 20.78
C GLN A 29 2.67 -21.05 20.25
N ASP A 30 2.03 -21.99 20.92
CA ASP A 30 0.67 -22.43 20.56
C ASP A 30 -0.35 -21.36 20.89
N ALA A 31 -0.20 -20.65 22.01
CA ALA A 31 -1.05 -19.51 22.36
C ALA A 31 -0.95 -18.38 21.33
N ILE A 32 0.27 -18.07 20.81
CA ILE A 32 0.49 -17.10 19.73
C ILE A 32 -0.22 -17.53 18.45
N LYS A 33 -0.08 -18.81 18.04
CA LYS A 33 -0.76 -19.35 16.84
C LYS A 33 -2.28 -19.26 16.97
N ILE A 34 -2.83 -19.67 18.10
CA ILE A 34 -4.27 -19.58 18.38
C ILE A 34 -4.72 -18.12 18.33
N CYS A 35 -3.99 -17.22 18.99
CA CYS A 35 -4.30 -15.79 18.98
C CYS A 35 -4.32 -15.23 17.56
N ARG A 36 -3.34 -15.53 16.72
CA ARG A 36 -3.28 -15.07 15.33
C ARG A 36 -4.41 -15.59 14.44
N ILE A 37 -5.03 -16.70 14.81
CA ILE A 37 -6.20 -17.26 14.09
C ILE A 37 -7.49 -16.56 14.52
N PHE A 38 -7.66 -16.28 15.80
CA PHE A 38 -8.95 -15.83 16.35
C PHE A 38 -9.01 -14.35 16.69
N ARG A 39 -7.87 -13.65 16.70
CA ARG A 39 -7.77 -12.22 17.06
C ARG A 39 -7.02 -11.45 15.98
N THR A 40 -7.31 -10.18 15.90
CA THR A 40 -6.54 -9.26 15.04
C THR A 40 -5.30 -8.83 15.80
N GLY A 41 -4.12 -9.31 15.39
CA GLY A 41 -2.86 -9.01 16.06
C GLY A 41 -2.58 -9.90 17.28
N ILE A 42 -1.72 -9.42 18.17
CA ILE A 42 -1.35 -10.11 19.42
C ILE A 42 -2.16 -9.52 20.58
N ASP A 43 -3.15 -10.27 21.04
CA ASP A 43 -3.96 -9.92 22.21
C ASP A 43 -3.35 -10.56 23.46
N VAL A 44 -2.65 -9.74 24.27
CA VAL A 44 -1.94 -10.17 25.47
C VAL A 44 -2.91 -10.75 26.51
N GLY A 45 -4.09 -10.15 26.66
CA GLY A 45 -5.10 -10.63 27.62
C GLY A 45 -5.65 -12.00 27.23
N TYR A 46 -5.93 -12.17 25.94
CA TYR A 46 -6.39 -13.45 25.39
C TYR A 46 -5.33 -14.55 25.56
N ILE A 47 -4.06 -14.25 25.25
CA ILE A 47 -2.94 -15.18 25.43
C ILE A 47 -2.74 -15.53 26.91
N GLY A 48 -2.84 -14.53 27.79
CA GLY A 48 -2.81 -14.77 29.22
C GLY A 48 -3.89 -15.75 29.68
N ASN A 49 -5.12 -15.58 29.22
CA ASN A 49 -6.22 -16.48 29.51
C ASN A 49 -5.97 -17.91 29.01
N LEU A 50 -5.43 -18.08 27.79
CA LEU A 50 -5.09 -19.38 27.23
C LEU A 50 -4.02 -20.13 28.04
N LEU A 51 -3.10 -19.40 28.66
CA LEU A 51 -1.98 -19.94 29.44
C LEU A 51 -2.24 -19.97 30.97
N GLY A 52 -3.37 -19.42 31.42
CA GLY A 52 -3.67 -19.27 32.86
C GLY A 52 -2.75 -18.28 33.58
N MET A 53 -2.28 -17.23 32.88
CA MET A 53 -1.36 -16.19 33.37
C MET A 53 -2.03 -14.83 33.45
N SER A 54 -1.48 -13.93 34.29
CA SER A 54 -1.87 -12.53 34.22
C SER A 54 -1.40 -11.87 32.91
N PRO A 55 -2.08 -10.81 32.43
CA PRO A 55 -1.64 -10.09 31.22
C PRO A 55 -0.19 -9.59 31.31
N GLU A 56 0.25 -9.13 32.46
CA GLU A 56 1.62 -8.63 32.69
C GLU A 56 2.65 -9.78 32.55
N ALA A 57 2.36 -10.95 33.12
CA ALA A 57 3.20 -12.11 33.01
C ALA A 57 3.24 -12.63 31.56
N ALA A 58 2.08 -12.66 30.88
CA ALA A 58 2.00 -13.04 29.47
C ALA A 58 2.79 -12.06 28.58
N ARG A 59 2.69 -10.73 28.82
CA ARG A 59 3.49 -9.73 28.12
C ARG A 59 4.99 -9.96 28.29
N ALA A 60 5.45 -10.19 29.50
CA ALA A 60 6.86 -10.44 29.78
C ALA A 60 7.39 -11.70 29.06
N GLU A 61 6.59 -12.76 29.00
CA GLU A 61 6.95 -13.99 28.27
C GLU A 61 6.93 -13.78 26.74
N LEU A 62 5.97 -13.03 26.21
CA LEU A 62 5.88 -12.71 24.78
C LEU A 62 7.12 -11.93 24.30
N LEU A 63 7.58 -10.95 25.07
CA LEU A 63 8.75 -10.12 24.70
C LEU A 63 10.09 -10.87 24.77
N LYS A 64 10.15 -12.01 25.46
CA LYS A 64 11.32 -12.90 25.44
C LYS A 64 11.44 -13.67 24.13
N THR A 65 10.34 -13.81 23.36
CA THR A 65 10.37 -14.52 22.07
C THR A 65 11.11 -13.69 21.03
N GLU A 66 11.91 -14.30 20.17
CA GLU A 66 12.68 -13.61 19.13
C GLU A 66 11.80 -13.02 18.03
N THR A 67 10.59 -13.55 17.87
CA THR A 67 9.68 -13.23 16.75
C THR A 67 8.62 -12.16 17.07
N LEU A 68 8.63 -11.63 18.29
CA LEU A 68 7.69 -10.59 18.72
C LEU A 68 8.43 -9.33 19.17
N PHE A 69 7.91 -8.19 18.77
CA PHE A 69 8.47 -6.88 19.04
C PHE A 69 7.42 -5.96 19.65
N GLU A 70 7.78 -5.18 20.64
CA GLU A 70 6.96 -4.07 21.12
C GLU A 70 7.19 -2.86 20.22
N ASN A 71 6.14 -2.35 19.61
CA ASN A 71 6.22 -1.15 18.78
C ASN A 71 6.27 0.10 19.68
N PRO A 72 7.36 0.91 19.66
CA PRO A 72 7.51 2.09 20.51
C PRO A 72 6.43 3.15 20.27
N GLU A 73 5.85 3.23 19.05
CA GLU A 73 4.82 4.21 18.69
C GLU A 73 3.46 3.87 19.32
N THR A 74 3.09 2.58 19.31
CA THR A 74 1.76 2.13 19.70
C THR A 74 1.70 1.40 21.04
N GLY A 75 2.85 0.94 21.55
CA GLY A 75 2.94 0.06 22.72
C GLY A 75 2.38 -1.36 22.50
N LEU A 76 1.98 -1.68 21.26
CA LEU A 76 1.46 -3.00 20.91
C LEU A 76 2.58 -3.99 20.65
N ILE A 77 2.33 -5.27 20.96
CA ILE A 77 3.23 -6.36 20.57
C ILE A 77 2.85 -6.80 19.15
N GLU A 78 3.82 -6.73 18.24
CA GLU A 78 3.66 -7.09 16.84
C GLU A 78 4.57 -8.29 16.48
N PRO A 79 4.10 -9.25 15.65
CA PRO A 79 4.96 -10.26 15.08
C PRO A 79 6.01 -9.66 14.13
N ASP A 80 7.11 -10.38 13.95
CA ASP A 80 8.23 -9.98 13.07
C ASP A 80 7.77 -9.66 11.63
N ASP A 81 6.87 -10.45 11.05
CA ASP A 81 6.33 -10.25 9.71
C ASP A 81 5.54 -8.93 9.57
N ILE A 82 5.01 -8.39 10.68
CA ILE A 82 4.33 -7.09 10.73
C ILE A 82 5.31 -5.99 11.15
N TYR A 83 6.06 -6.21 12.25
CA TYR A 83 6.94 -5.18 12.78
C TYR A 83 8.08 -4.80 11.82
N LEU A 84 8.70 -5.82 11.19
CA LEU A 84 9.81 -5.64 10.25
C LEU A 84 9.34 -5.38 8.80
N SER A 85 8.12 -4.85 8.63
CA SER A 85 7.53 -4.44 7.36
C SER A 85 6.88 -3.05 7.47
N GLY A 86 6.39 -2.51 6.36
CA GLY A 86 5.89 -1.13 6.31
C GLY A 86 7.04 -0.12 6.27
N ASN A 87 6.88 1.04 6.88
CA ASN A 87 7.94 2.05 6.93
C ASN A 87 8.99 1.68 7.99
N VAL A 88 9.92 0.81 7.62
CA VAL A 88 10.97 0.29 8.52
C VAL A 88 12.00 1.36 8.88
N ARG A 89 12.17 2.41 8.06
CA ARG A 89 13.06 3.53 8.36
C ARG A 89 12.53 4.35 9.54
N LYS A 90 11.27 4.77 9.46
CA LYS A 90 10.61 5.48 10.56
C LYS A 90 10.57 4.63 11.84
N LYS A 91 10.29 3.33 11.71
CA LYS A 91 10.31 2.40 12.86
C LYS A 91 11.70 2.31 13.51
N LEU A 92 12.78 2.35 12.70
CA LEU A 92 14.15 2.35 13.21
C LEU A 92 14.46 3.62 13.99
N GLU A 93 14.13 4.80 13.46
CA GLU A 93 14.30 6.09 14.15
C GLU A 93 13.57 6.09 15.51
N MET A 94 12.35 5.59 15.53
CA MET A 94 11.56 5.51 16.77
C MET A 94 12.13 4.49 17.76
N ALA A 95 12.65 3.37 17.28
CA ALA A 95 13.29 2.37 18.14
C ALA A 95 14.62 2.87 18.70
N GLU A 96 15.41 3.60 17.91
CA GLU A 96 16.67 4.23 18.36
C GLU A 96 16.40 5.31 19.40
N ALA A 97 15.40 6.17 19.20
CA ALA A 97 14.98 7.15 20.21
C ALA A 97 14.44 6.47 21.48
N GLY A 98 13.57 5.48 21.34
CA GLY A 98 13.00 4.77 22.50
C GLY A 98 14.02 3.97 23.29
N ARG A 99 15.13 3.55 22.67
CA ARG A 99 16.22 2.81 23.33
C ARG A 99 16.92 3.63 24.44
N GLU A 100 16.95 4.95 24.30
CA GLU A 100 17.55 5.82 25.31
C GLU A 100 16.79 5.71 26.64
N ASP A 101 15.46 5.53 26.60
CA ASP A 101 14.60 5.39 27.77
C ASP A 101 14.43 3.91 28.18
N ASN A 102 14.41 2.99 27.23
CA ASN A 102 14.20 1.56 27.48
C ASN A 102 15.19 0.69 26.69
N PRO A 103 16.24 0.15 27.37
CA PRO A 103 17.24 -0.73 26.73
C PRO A 103 16.67 -1.99 26.06
N ALA A 104 15.45 -2.41 26.39
CA ALA A 104 14.80 -3.55 25.75
C ALA A 104 14.58 -3.35 24.23
N TYR A 105 14.53 -2.09 23.78
CA TYR A 105 14.43 -1.77 22.35
C TYR A 105 15.72 -1.99 21.52
N GLU A 106 16.85 -2.40 22.15
CA GLU A 106 18.05 -2.81 21.40
C GLU A 106 17.75 -3.93 20.42
N LYS A 107 16.95 -4.92 20.84
CA LYS A 107 16.47 -6.02 19.97
C LYS A 107 15.73 -5.47 18.74
N ASN A 108 14.89 -4.45 18.90
CA ASN A 108 14.14 -3.81 17.83
C ASN A 108 15.08 -3.13 16.83
N VAL A 109 16.06 -2.35 17.35
CA VAL A 109 17.06 -1.66 16.54
C VAL A 109 17.87 -2.65 15.71
N GLU A 110 18.39 -3.72 16.33
CA GLU A 110 19.16 -4.75 15.62
C GLU A 110 18.36 -5.43 14.51
N ALA A 111 17.10 -5.77 14.79
CA ALA A 111 16.22 -6.41 13.81
C ALA A 111 15.85 -5.45 12.65
N LEU A 112 15.51 -4.20 12.97
CA LEU A 112 15.15 -3.19 11.97
C LEU A 112 16.33 -2.79 11.08
N ARG A 113 17.57 -2.73 11.60
CA ARG A 113 18.78 -2.48 10.81
C ARG A 113 19.01 -3.55 9.74
N LYS A 114 18.68 -4.82 10.01
CA LYS A 114 18.85 -5.93 9.06
C LYS A 114 17.89 -5.89 7.88
N VAL A 115 16.75 -5.24 8.04
CA VAL A 115 15.70 -5.18 7.01
C VAL A 115 15.62 -3.83 6.29
N GLN A 116 16.53 -2.90 6.59
CA GLN A 116 16.57 -1.62 5.86
C GLN A 116 16.81 -1.88 4.37
N PRO A 117 16.03 -1.22 3.48
CA PRO A 117 16.29 -1.30 2.05
C PRO A 117 17.60 -0.64 1.69
N GLU A 118 18.28 -1.17 0.69
CA GLU A 118 19.50 -0.55 0.14
C GLU A 118 19.21 0.87 -0.33
N ARG A 119 20.14 1.79 -0.08
CA ARG A 119 20.00 3.19 -0.51
C ARG A 119 20.05 3.26 -2.03
N ILE A 120 19.15 4.03 -2.59
CA ILE A 120 19.09 4.32 -4.03
C ILE A 120 19.94 5.57 -4.26
N GLY A 121 20.97 5.45 -5.10
CA GLY A 121 21.84 6.57 -5.47
C GLY A 121 21.21 7.49 -6.51
N ILE A 122 21.77 8.71 -6.63
CA ILE A 122 21.24 9.78 -7.49
C ILE A 122 21.12 9.37 -8.97
N ASP A 123 21.94 8.47 -9.45
CA ASP A 123 21.88 7.99 -10.83
C ASP A 123 20.60 7.22 -11.16
N ALA A 124 20.02 6.56 -10.17
CA ALA A 124 18.77 5.82 -10.29
C ALA A 124 17.53 6.67 -9.92
N ILE A 125 17.72 7.87 -9.37
CA ILE A 125 16.65 8.76 -8.94
C ILE A 125 16.27 9.73 -10.07
N HIS A 126 15.00 9.71 -10.47
CA HIS A 126 14.46 10.64 -11.47
C HIS A 126 13.82 11.87 -10.81
N ALA A 127 14.65 12.78 -10.28
CA ALA A 127 14.18 14.05 -9.73
C ALA A 127 13.94 15.06 -10.86
N ARG A 128 12.68 15.37 -11.16
CA ARG A 128 12.34 16.40 -12.15
C ARG A 128 12.31 17.78 -11.49
N ILE A 129 12.69 18.82 -12.24
CA ILE A 129 12.49 20.20 -11.78
C ILE A 129 10.97 20.41 -11.48
N GLY A 130 10.68 21.04 -10.36
CA GLY A 130 9.30 21.24 -9.89
C GLY A 130 8.73 20.06 -9.07
N SER A 131 9.48 18.97 -8.87
CA SER A 131 9.07 17.90 -7.97
C SER A 131 8.87 18.44 -6.55
N SER A 132 7.69 18.23 -5.99
CA SER A 132 7.31 18.81 -4.69
C SER A 132 8.09 18.25 -3.50
N TRP A 133 8.75 17.12 -3.67
CA TRP A 133 9.54 16.44 -2.65
C TRP A 133 11.01 16.88 -2.65
N VAL A 134 11.51 17.47 -3.73
CA VAL A 134 12.89 17.98 -3.79
C VAL A 134 13.02 19.22 -2.90
N PRO A 135 14.02 19.29 -2.02
CA PRO A 135 14.22 20.44 -1.14
C PRO A 135 14.43 21.77 -1.90
N ALA A 136 13.85 22.86 -1.40
CA ALA A 136 14.02 24.20 -2.00
C ALA A 136 15.49 24.60 -2.19
N LYS A 137 16.35 24.25 -1.23
CA LYS A 137 17.80 24.48 -1.28
C LYS A 137 18.48 23.90 -2.53
N VAL A 138 17.98 22.78 -3.05
CA VAL A 138 18.49 22.18 -4.29
C VAL A 138 18.16 23.08 -5.48
N TYR A 139 16.96 23.65 -5.52
CA TYR A 139 16.58 24.60 -6.57
C TYR A 139 17.34 25.92 -6.45
N GLU A 140 17.61 26.43 -5.23
CA GLU A 140 18.44 27.61 -5.00
C GLU A 140 19.86 27.38 -5.52
N ALA A 141 20.48 26.23 -5.19
CA ALA A 141 21.79 25.85 -5.69
C ALA A 141 21.82 25.72 -7.22
N PHE A 142 20.78 25.15 -7.81
CA PHE A 142 20.66 25.04 -9.26
C PHE A 142 20.57 26.41 -9.95
N VAL A 143 19.74 27.33 -9.43
CA VAL A 143 19.63 28.67 -9.99
C VAL A 143 20.97 29.45 -9.84
N THR A 144 21.69 29.20 -8.75
CA THR A 144 23.07 29.73 -8.58
C THR A 144 24.02 29.13 -9.61
N HIS A 145 23.94 27.82 -9.89
CA HIS A 145 24.70 27.17 -10.96
C HIS A 145 24.43 27.80 -12.34
N LEU A 146 23.19 28.21 -12.61
CA LEU A 146 22.86 28.91 -13.86
C LEU A 146 23.46 30.32 -13.97
N GLY A 147 24.10 30.85 -12.94
CA GLY A 147 24.82 32.13 -12.94
C GLY A 147 24.12 33.29 -12.23
N PHE A 148 23.26 33.01 -11.25
CA PHE A 148 22.65 34.01 -10.37
C PHE A 148 23.30 34.00 -8.99
N SER A 149 23.48 35.16 -8.36
CA SER A 149 24.24 35.29 -7.10
C SER A 149 23.38 35.44 -5.86
N SER A 150 22.15 35.94 -5.98
CA SER A 150 21.21 36.12 -4.88
C SER A 150 19.93 35.38 -5.25
N VAL A 151 19.71 34.22 -4.63
CA VAL A 151 18.62 33.29 -5.00
C VAL A 151 17.82 32.95 -3.76
N SER A 152 16.51 33.02 -3.87
CA SER A 152 15.56 32.48 -2.90
C SER A 152 14.52 31.64 -3.64
N VAL A 153 14.27 30.43 -3.16
CA VAL A 153 13.21 29.55 -3.68
C VAL A 153 12.35 29.12 -2.51
N GLU A 154 11.10 29.53 -2.55
CA GLU A 154 10.14 29.22 -1.50
C GLU A 154 8.97 28.42 -2.06
N LYS A 155 8.45 27.51 -1.22
CA LYS A 155 7.25 26.74 -1.52
C LYS A 155 6.10 27.28 -0.69
N ALA A 156 5.22 28.03 -1.34
CA ALA A 156 4.02 28.56 -0.71
C ALA A 156 2.83 27.62 -0.90
N ARG A 157 2.04 27.46 0.14
CA ARG A 157 0.74 26.77 0.03
C ARG A 157 -0.29 27.78 -0.48
N LEU A 158 -0.98 27.46 -1.56
CA LEU A 158 -2.07 28.28 -2.05
C LEU A 158 -3.25 28.20 -1.06
N GLU A 159 -3.85 29.33 -0.74
CA GLU A 159 -5.09 29.39 0.00
C GLU A 159 -6.23 28.90 -0.92
N GLY A 160 -6.71 27.68 -0.66
CA GLY A 160 -7.76 27.04 -1.42
C GLY A 160 -8.08 25.63 -0.90
N GLU A 161 -9.23 25.08 -1.28
CA GLU A 161 -9.73 23.79 -0.77
C GLU A 161 -8.89 22.57 -1.18
N ASP A 162 -8.06 22.67 -2.22
CA ASP A 162 -7.29 21.55 -2.78
C ASP A 162 -5.88 21.38 -2.18
N GLY A 163 -5.43 22.34 -1.35
CA GLY A 163 -4.11 22.27 -0.71
C GLY A 163 -2.95 22.30 -1.68
N SER A 164 -3.13 22.82 -2.90
CA SER A 164 -2.09 22.95 -3.91
C SER A 164 -0.93 23.84 -3.42
N THR A 165 0.27 23.55 -3.90
CA THR A 165 1.49 24.29 -3.55
C THR A 165 2.08 24.94 -4.80
N GLN A 166 2.60 26.14 -4.66
CA GLN A 166 3.27 26.89 -5.72
C GLN A 166 4.70 27.22 -5.29
N TRP A 167 5.63 27.12 -6.23
CA TRP A 167 6.99 27.59 -6.06
C TRP A 167 7.10 29.06 -6.40
N HIS A 168 7.71 29.82 -5.51
CA HIS A 168 8.09 31.21 -5.75
C HIS A 168 9.59 31.30 -5.88
N VAL A 169 10.08 31.99 -6.90
CA VAL A 169 11.52 32.11 -7.21
C VAL A 169 11.86 33.57 -7.35
N GLU A 170 12.82 34.02 -6.55
CA GLU A 170 13.45 35.32 -6.69
C GLU A 170 14.93 35.11 -6.92
N ALA A 171 15.50 35.77 -7.92
CA ALA A 171 16.93 35.73 -8.16
C ALA A 171 17.43 37.02 -8.79
N TYR A 172 18.60 37.48 -8.33
CA TYR A 172 19.25 38.70 -8.75
C TYR A 172 20.69 38.43 -9.17
N GLY A 173 21.34 39.43 -9.75
CA GLY A 173 22.77 39.36 -10.09
C GLY A 173 23.13 38.36 -11.18
N GLY A 174 22.19 38.04 -12.08
CA GLY A 174 22.43 37.14 -13.21
C GLY A 174 23.48 37.71 -14.17
N THR A 175 24.48 36.86 -14.54
CA THR A 175 25.53 37.26 -15.51
C THR A 175 24.96 37.47 -16.91
N PRO A 176 25.58 38.29 -17.76
CA PRO A 176 25.16 38.45 -19.17
C PRO A 176 25.15 37.11 -19.91
N GLU A 177 26.11 36.24 -19.64
CA GLU A 177 26.21 34.88 -20.22
C GLU A 177 25.01 34.02 -19.82
N ALA A 178 24.60 34.06 -18.54
CA ALA A 178 23.45 33.33 -18.04
C ALA A 178 22.16 33.77 -18.74
N ARG A 179 21.97 35.11 -18.86
CA ARG A 179 20.78 35.68 -19.52
C ARG A 179 20.74 35.32 -21.00
N ASN A 180 21.84 35.36 -21.72
CA ASN A 180 21.94 35.02 -23.14
C ASN A 180 21.75 33.51 -23.39
N ARG A 181 22.34 32.68 -22.52
CA ARG A 181 22.27 31.21 -22.65
C ARG A 181 20.90 30.68 -22.36
N TRP A 182 20.25 31.14 -21.27
CA TRP A 182 19.05 30.56 -20.72
C TRP A 182 17.77 31.36 -20.96
N GLY A 183 17.87 32.68 -21.23
CA GLY A 183 16.73 33.55 -21.52
C GLY A 183 16.37 33.63 -22.99
N VAL A 184 15.23 34.25 -23.30
CA VAL A 184 14.77 34.60 -24.65
C VAL A 184 14.16 35.98 -24.61
N ASP A 185 13.96 36.59 -25.82
CA ASP A 185 13.21 37.81 -25.94
C ASP A 185 11.75 37.57 -25.52
N GLY A 186 11.26 38.37 -24.57
CA GLY A 186 9.92 38.27 -24.02
C GLY A 186 9.73 37.28 -22.84
N ALA A 187 10.77 36.53 -22.44
CA ALA A 187 10.75 35.70 -21.22
C ALA A 187 12.12 35.66 -20.55
N SER A 188 12.23 36.12 -19.30
CA SER A 188 13.44 36.05 -18.53
C SER A 188 13.79 34.62 -18.11
N VAL A 189 15.06 34.41 -17.70
CA VAL A 189 15.50 33.12 -17.16
C VAL A 189 14.66 32.73 -15.93
N ILE A 190 14.34 33.70 -15.09
CA ILE A 190 13.56 33.47 -13.86
C ILE A 190 12.12 33.09 -14.17
N ASP A 191 11.49 33.70 -15.19
CA ASP A 191 10.18 33.30 -15.66
C ASP A 191 10.17 31.83 -16.13
N LEU A 192 11.19 31.45 -16.93
CA LEU A 192 11.33 30.06 -17.42
C LEU A 192 11.54 29.05 -16.30
N ILE A 193 12.33 29.41 -15.27
CA ILE A 193 12.55 28.57 -14.09
C ILE A 193 11.27 28.49 -13.27
N SER A 194 10.63 29.62 -12.99
CA SER A 194 9.37 29.69 -12.24
C SER A 194 8.28 28.82 -12.88
N ASP A 195 8.12 28.97 -14.21
CA ASP A 195 7.16 28.13 -14.96
C ASP A 195 7.55 26.65 -14.92
N SER A 196 8.84 26.31 -14.99
CA SER A 196 9.32 24.92 -14.90
C SER A 196 9.05 24.31 -13.53
N LEU A 197 9.31 25.04 -12.45
CA LEU A 197 9.03 24.62 -11.08
C LEU A 197 7.53 24.42 -10.83
N ASN A 198 6.69 25.24 -11.48
CA ASN A 198 5.24 25.17 -11.35
C ASN A 198 4.58 24.29 -12.43
N LEU A 199 5.36 23.52 -13.19
CA LEU A 199 4.92 22.62 -14.25
C LEU A 199 4.07 23.33 -15.34
N LYS A 200 4.31 24.62 -15.54
CA LYS A 200 3.66 25.45 -16.58
C LYS A 200 4.52 25.47 -17.84
N ARG A 201 3.87 25.56 -18.97
CA ARG A 201 4.55 25.86 -20.25
C ARG A 201 4.61 27.37 -20.42
N THR A 202 5.80 27.91 -20.65
CA THR A 202 5.96 29.34 -20.87
C THR A 202 5.28 29.75 -22.16
N GLU A 203 4.52 30.82 -22.10
CA GLU A 203 3.88 31.50 -23.25
C GLU A 203 4.31 32.96 -23.29
N VAL A 204 4.68 33.43 -24.46
CA VAL A 204 5.11 34.82 -24.70
C VAL A 204 4.06 35.57 -25.47
N TYR A 205 3.73 36.79 -25.02
CA TYR A 205 2.73 37.65 -25.59
C TYR A 205 3.35 38.99 -25.99
N ASP A 206 3.07 39.46 -27.18
CA ASP A 206 3.38 40.85 -27.59
C ASP A 206 2.22 41.77 -27.21
N GLU A 207 2.56 42.96 -26.77
CA GLU A 207 1.58 43.99 -26.45
C GLU A 207 1.31 44.88 -27.70
N HIS A 208 0.10 44.92 -28.12
CA HIS A 208 -0.37 45.81 -29.22
C HIS A 208 -1.24 46.92 -28.66
N TYR A 209 -0.88 48.15 -28.98
CA TYR A 209 -1.69 49.34 -28.66
C TYR A 209 -2.71 49.56 -29.76
N ASN A 210 -3.99 49.48 -29.40
CA ASN A 210 -5.09 49.78 -30.33
C ASN A 210 -5.27 51.30 -30.47
N ALA A 211 -5.92 51.75 -31.55
CA ALA A 211 -6.22 53.16 -31.82
C ALA A 211 -7.00 53.86 -30.68
N ASP A 212 -7.72 53.08 -29.86
CA ASP A 212 -8.50 53.56 -28.70
C ASP A 212 -7.66 53.63 -27.40
N GLY A 213 -6.30 53.46 -27.45
CA GLY A 213 -5.42 53.51 -26.31
C GLY A 213 -5.51 52.29 -25.39
N LYS A 214 -6.22 51.21 -25.76
CA LYS A 214 -6.28 49.97 -25.03
C LYS A 214 -5.19 49.00 -25.47
N THR A 215 -4.47 48.41 -24.52
CA THR A 215 -3.47 47.38 -24.75
C THR A 215 -4.16 46.03 -24.96
N SER A 216 -3.86 45.36 -26.07
CA SER A 216 -4.25 43.96 -26.31
C SER A 216 -3.01 43.07 -26.30
N ARG A 217 -3.10 41.90 -25.65
CA ARG A 217 -2.03 40.90 -25.62
C ARG A 217 -2.32 39.85 -26.68
N VAL A 218 -1.39 39.66 -27.62
CA VAL A 218 -1.46 38.66 -28.69
C VAL A 218 -0.31 37.66 -28.50
N LYS A 219 -0.63 36.39 -28.48
CA LYS A 219 0.36 35.33 -28.31
C LYS A 219 1.33 35.32 -29.50
N ASN A 220 2.61 35.47 -29.23
CA ASN A 220 3.67 35.33 -30.22
C ASN A 220 4.12 33.87 -30.28
N THR A 221 3.77 33.18 -31.36
CA THR A 221 4.03 31.74 -31.53
C THR A 221 5.53 31.45 -31.62
N GLU A 222 6.30 32.27 -32.32
CA GLU A 222 7.75 32.07 -32.53
C GLU A 222 8.51 32.23 -31.21
N LYS A 223 8.27 33.34 -30.48
CA LYS A 223 8.88 33.58 -29.17
C LYS A 223 8.45 32.51 -28.15
N THR A 224 7.19 32.06 -28.21
CA THR A 224 6.69 30.97 -27.34
C THR A 224 7.41 29.67 -27.60
N LEU A 225 7.64 29.28 -28.86
CA LEU A 225 8.40 28.06 -29.18
C LEU A 225 9.85 28.17 -28.73
N ALA A 226 10.51 29.31 -28.95
CA ALA A 226 11.87 29.55 -28.46
C ALA A 226 11.95 29.48 -26.91
N ALA A 227 10.99 30.07 -26.20
CA ALA A 227 10.89 30.00 -24.74
C ALA A 227 10.73 28.55 -24.24
N GLN A 228 9.88 27.76 -24.87
CA GLN A 228 9.67 26.34 -24.51
C GLN A 228 10.91 25.46 -24.79
N GLU A 229 11.68 25.79 -25.84
CA GLU A 229 12.95 25.10 -26.10
C GLU A 229 13.99 25.41 -25.03
N LYS A 230 14.11 26.68 -24.63
CA LYS A 230 14.97 27.07 -23.50
C LYS A 230 14.51 26.44 -22.18
N GLN A 231 13.20 26.40 -21.93
CA GLN A 231 12.65 25.74 -20.76
C GLN A 231 13.05 24.24 -20.71
N ARG A 232 12.99 23.53 -21.85
CA ARG A 232 13.48 22.14 -21.94
C ARG A 232 15.00 22.05 -21.66
N SER A 233 15.76 23.01 -22.20
CA SER A 233 17.22 23.05 -21.98
C SER A 233 17.56 23.23 -20.50
N ILE A 234 16.83 24.10 -19.79
CA ILE A 234 16.96 24.28 -18.32
C ILE A 234 16.59 22.99 -17.58
N GLN A 235 15.52 22.29 -17.97
CA GLN A 235 15.10 21.02 -17.38
C GLN A 235 16.15 19.92 -17.56
N ASN A 236 16.77 19.85 -18.74
CA ASN A 236 17.83 18.89 -19.04
C ASN A 236 19.11 19.23 -18.27
N GLU A 237 19.46 20.52 -18.17
CA GLU A 237 20.61 20.97 -17.38
C GLU A 237 20.43 20.63 -15.90
N PHE A 238 19.23 20.79 -15.34
CA PHE A 238 18.94 20.39 -13.96
C PHE A 238 19.27 18.91 -13.72
N GLN A 239 18.83 18.02 -14.61
CA GLN A 239 19.11 16.59 -14.51
C GLN A 239 20.61 16.29 -14.62
N ALA A 240 21.30 16.96 -15.53
CA ALA A 240 22.74 16.75 -15.75
C ALA A 240 23.59 17.31 -14.60
N TRP A 241 23.21 18.48 -14.07
CA TRP A 241 23.87 19.13 -12.96
C TRP A 241 23.67 18.35 -11.65
N LEU A 242 22.46 17.91 -11.37
CA LEU A 242 22.14 17.19 -10.14
C LEU A 242 22.97 15.91 -9.95
N LYS A 243 23.37 15.26 -11.04
CA LYS A 243 24.26 14.09 -11.02
C LYS A 243 25.73 14.42 -10.82
N LYS A 244 26.12 15.69 -10.97
CA LYS A 244 27.51 16.14 -10.87
C LYS A 244 27.80 16.93 -9.60
N ASP A 245 26.77 17.50 -9.01
CA ASP A 245 26.88 18.28 -7.78
C ASP A 245 26.68 17.36 -6.58
N ASP A 246 27.74 17.07 -5.86
CA ASP A 246 27.74 16.09 -4.76
C ASP A 246 26.83 16.52 -3.60
N ASP A 247 26.71 17.81 -3.32
CA ASP A 247 25.91 18.30 -2.18
C ASP A 247 24.42 18.29 -2.53
N ALA A 248 24.04 18.78 -3.70
CA ALA A 248 22.66 18.72 -4.17
C ALA A 248 22.22 17.26 -4.40
N GLY A 249 23.10 16.44 -4.97
CA GLY A 249 22.85 15.01 -5.16
C GLY A 249 22.54 14.29 -3.84
N ARG A 250 23.37 14.51 -2.81
CA ARG A 250 23.13 13.92 -1.47
C ARG A 250 21.82 14.38 -0.85
N LEU A 251 21.49 15.67 -0.92
CA LEU A 251 20.23 16.18 -0.40
C LEU A 251 19.01 15.51 -1.06
N VAL A 252 19.09 15.28 -2.37
CA VAL A 252 18.03 14.60 -3.11
C VAL A 252 17.99 13.10 -2.79
N GLU A 253 19.14 12.45 -2.67
CA GLU A 253 19.23 11.05 -2.25
C GLU A 253 18.63 10.82 -0.87
N ASP A 254 19.00 11.66 0.10
CA ASP A 254 18.51 11.56 1.47
C ASP A 254 17.00 11.71 1.51
N GLU A 255 16.45 12.78 0.93
CA GLU A 255 15.01 13.03 0.88
C GLU A 255 14.24 11.93 0.15
N TYR A 256 14.78 11.41 -0.97
CA TYR A 256 14.17 10.33 -1.71
C TYR A 256 14.12 9.03 -0.92
N ASN A 257 15.27 8.65 -0.35
CA ASN A 257 15.36 7.43 0.43
C ASN A 257 14.49 7.49 1.69
N ASP A 258 14.41 8.64 2.34
CA ASP A 258 13.60 8.80 3.55
C ASP A 258 12.10 8.76 3.26
N ARG A 259 11.65 9.37 2.16
CA ARG A 259 10.22 9.40 1.79
C ARG A 259 9.73 8.17 1.07
N PHE A 260 10.52 7.62 0.15
CA PHE A 260 10.06 6.63 -0.82
C PHE A 260 10.73 5.27 -0.70
N ASN A 261 11.91 5.21 -0.10
CA ASN A 261 12.68 3.97 0.03
C ASN A 261 12.73 3.44 1.47
N GLY A 262 11.80 3.84 2.32
CA GLY A 262 11.69 3.34 3.70
C GLY A 262 10.70 2.19 3.85
N PHE A 263 10.02 1.77 2.76
CA PHE A 263 8.93 0.83 2.84
C PHE A 263 9.35 -0.59 2.42
N VAL A 264 9.23 -1.53 3.34
CA VAL A 264 9.44 -2.97 3.08
C VAL A 264 8.08 -3.68 3.05
N PRO A 265 7.69 -4.33 1.94
CA PRO A 265 6.43 -5.04 1.88
C PRO A 265 6.43 -6.26 2.83
N ARG A 266 5.30 -6.48 3.51
CA ARG A 266 5.11 -7.67 4.34
C ARG A 266 5.22 -8.93 3.48
N LYS A 267 5.99 -9.91 3.97
CA LYS A 267 6.16 -11.20 3.31
C LYS A 267 5.20 -12.22 3.92
N PHE A 268 4.51 -12.94 3.05
CA PHE A 268 3.63 -14.04 3.42
C PHE A 268 4.22 -15.34 2.90
N THR A 269 3.98 -16.44 3.63
CA THR A 269 4.42 -17.78 3.21
C THR A 269 3.20 -18.56 2.74
N ALA A 270 3.30 -19.16 1.56
CA ALA A 270 2.26 -20.05 1.06
C ALA A 270 2.19 -21.31 1.93
N PRO A 271 0.98 -21.80 2.26
CA PRO A 271 0.83 -23.04 3.00
C PRO A 271 1.26 -24.21 2.11
N ASP A 272 1.97 -25.16 2.69
CA ASP A 272 2.35 -26.43 2.03
C ASP A 272 1.17 -27.40 2.04
N ILE A 273 0.12 -27.05 1.28
CA ILE A 273 -1.06 -27.88 1.08
C ILE A 273 -1.37 -27.95 -0.41
N LYS A 274 -1.73 -29.13 -0.89
CA LYS A 274 -2.19 -29.28 -2.29
C LYS A 274 -3.58 -28.73 -2.47
N HIS A 275 -4.49 -29.05 -1.55
CA HIS A 275 -5.90 -28.67 -1.63
C HIS A 275 -6.36 -28.09 -0.29
N PHE A 276 -7.12 -27.01 -0.35
CA PHE A 276 -7.80 -26.46 0.81
C PHE A 276 -8.95 -27.39 1.23
N PRO A 277 -9.26 -27.47 2.53
CA PRO A 277 -10.32 -28.35 3.03
C PRO A 277 -11.66 -28.10 2.34
N GLY A 278 -12.28 -29.18 1.83
CA GLY A 278 -13.56 -29.12 1.09
C GLY A 278 -13.46 -28.74 -0.38
N ALA A 279 -12.29 -28.31 -0.85
CA ALA A 279 -12.06 -28.04 -2.26
C ALA A 279 -11.95 -29.33 -3.09
N SER A 280 -12.24 -29.23 -4.38
CA SER A 280 -12.10 -30.33 -5.33
C SER A 280 -10.64 -30.74 -5.48
N HIS A 281 -10.36 -32.04 -5.40
CA HIS A 281 -9.03 -32.60 -5.61
C HIS A 281 -8.54 -32.53 -7.06
N SER A 282 -9.42 -32.21 -8.01
CA SER A 282 -9.05 -32.05 -9.44
C SER A 282 -8.44 -30.68 -9.74
N ILE A 283 -8.48 -29.74 -8.77
CA ILE A 283 -8.00 -28.35 -8.96
C ILE A 283 -6.99 -28.04 -7.86
N GLU A 284 -5.77 -27.72 -8.25
CA GLU A 284 -4.74 -27.21 -7.36
C GLU A 284 -4.56 -25.71 -7.57
N LEU A 285 -4.57 -24.93 -6.46
CA LEU A 285 -4.27 -23.51 -6.50
C LEU A 285 -2.77 -23.28 -6.72
N ARG A 286 -2.44 -22.30 -7.55
CA ARG A 286 -1.07 -21.85 -7.73
C ARG A 286 -0.55 -21.19 -6.44
N GLU A 287 0.76 -21.12 -6.28
CA GLU A 287 1.41 -20.53 -5.11
C GLU A 287 0.94 -19.09 -4.84
N ASN A 288 0.90 -18.24 -5.86
CA ASN A 288 0.41 -16.88 -5.74
C ASN A 288 -1.06 -16.77 -5.30
N GLN A 289 -1.90 -17.76 -5.64
CA GLN A 289 -3.28 -17.83 -5.17
C GLN A 289 -3.32 -18.26 -3.69
N LYS A 290 -2.52 -19.24 -3.31
CA LYS A 290 -2.37 -19.67 -1.91
C LYS A 290 -1.88 -18.52 -1.02
N LEU A 291 -0.87 -17.77 -1.47
CA LEU A 291 -0.38 -16.55 -0.79
C LEU A 291 -1.47 -15.49 -0.64
N GLY A 292 -2.26 -15.26 -1.69
CA GLY A 292 -3.38 -14.31 -1.63
C GLY A 292 -4.47 -14.72 -0.63
N VAL A 293 -4.73 -16.02 -0.48
CA VAL A 293 -5.65 -16.54 0.55
C VAL A 293 -5.09 -16.27 1.94
N VAL A 294 -3.82 -16.61 2.19
CA VAL A 294 -3.16 -16.37 3.50
C VAL A 294 -3.19 -14.90 3.87
N ARG A 295 -2.86 -14.04 2.92
CA ARG A 295 -2.89 -12.58 3.13
C ARG A 295 -4.30 -12.08 3.46
N GLY A 296 -5.30 -12.49 2.68
CA GLY A 296 -6.69 -12.08 2.90
C GLY A 296 -7.30 -12.60 4.21
N LEU A 297 -6.76 -13.69 4.78
CA LEU A 297 -7.15 -14.18 6.11
C LEU A 297 -6.56 -13.34 7.25
N GLN A 298 -5.44 -12.67 7.02
CA GLN A 298 -4.71 -11.95 8.06
C GLN A 298 -4.97 -10.44 8.04
N GLU A 299 -5.28 -9.85 6.87
CA GLU A 299 -5.48 -8.41 6.73
C GLU A 299 -6.44 -8.07 5.57
N SER A 300 -7.05 -6.89 5.64
CA SER A 300 -7.77 -6.32 4.49
C SER A 300 -6.78 -6.11 3.34
N THR A 301 -7.10 -6.67 2.17
CA THR A 301 -6.12 -6.71 1.09
C THR A 301 -6.70 -6.36 -0.27
N LEU A 302 -5.90 -5.66 -1.09
CA LEU A 302 -6.15 -5.41 -2.50
C LEU A 302 -5.43 -6.48 -3.34
N LEU A 303 -6.20 -7.30 -4.06
CA LEU A 303 -5.68 -8.33 -4.96
C LEU A 303 -5.45 -7.76 -6.37
N ALA A 304 -4.39 -6.99 -6.55
CA ALA A 304 -4.00 -6.35 -7.82
C ALA A 304 -3.30 -7.33 -8.80
N HIS A 305 -3.80 -8.54 -8.89
CA HIS A 305 -3.28 -9.55 -9.82
C HIS A 305 -3.70 -9.27 -11.26
N GLY A 306 -2.86 -9.59 -12.24
CA GLY A 306 -3.17 -9.47 -13.68
C GLY A 306 -4.40 -10.29 -14.10
N VAL A 307 -4.91 -10.00 -15.30
CA VAL A 307 -5.99 -10.78 -15.91
C VAL A 307 -5.50 -12.22 -16.15
N GLY A 308 -6.36 -13.22 -15.91
CA GLY A 308 -5.99 -14.64 -16.07
C GLY A 308 -5.22 -15.27 -14.90
N SER A 309 -4.87 -14.52 -13.84
CA SER A 309 -4.18 -15.05 -12.65
C SER A 309 -5.03 -15.98 -11.78
N GLY A 310 -6.34 -16.10 -12.06
CA GLY A 310 -7.26 -16.95 -11.30
C GLY A 310 -7.79 -16.31 -10.01
N LYS A 311 -7.96 -14.99 -9.98
CA LYS A 311 -8.53 -14.24 -8.84
C LYS A 311 -9.85 -14.84 -8.32
N THR A 312 -10.70 -15.33 -9.22
CA THR A 312 -11.99 -15.96 -8.84
C THR A 312 -11.78 -17.16 -7.92
N MET A 313 -10.85 -18.05 -8.24
CA MET A 313 -10.54 -19.22 -7.40
C MET A 313 -9.98 -18.81 -6.05
N LEU A 314 -9.09 -17.80 -6.02
CA LEU A 314 -8.54 -17.24 -4.79
C LEU A 314 -9.66 -16.67 -3.90
N GLN A 315 -10.55 -15.83 -4.45
CA GLN A 315 -11.66 -15.23 -3.71
C GLN A 315 -12.62 -16.28 -3.14
N ILE A 316 -12.94 -17.31 -3.92
CA ILE A 316 -13.78 -18.42 -3.48
C ILE A 316 -13.12 -19.15 -2.33
N THR A 317 -11.84 -19.51 -2.47
CA THR A 317 -11.10 -20.22 -1.43
C THR A 317 -10.99 -19.38 -0.15
N LEU A 318 -10.68 -18.08 -0.28
CA LEU A 318 -10.64 -17.16 0.85
C LEU A 318 -11.97 -17.13 1.60
N ALA A 319 -13.10 -17.01 0.90
CA ALA A 319 -14.43 -17.02 1.50
C ALA A 319 -14.73 -18.34 2.25
N MET A 320 -14.36 -19.48 1.65
CA MET A 320 -14.54 -20.79 2.28
C MET A 320 -13.65 -21.00 3.49
N GLU A 321 -12.41 -20.52 3.45
CA GLU A 321 -11.49 -20.57 4.59
C GLU A 321 -11.94 -19.65 5.73
N MET A 322 -12.41 -18.43 5.43
CA MET A 322 -13.02 -17.53 6.43
C MET A 322 -14.19 -18.20 7.14
N ARG A 323 -15.05 -18.90 6.39
CA ARG A 323 -16.16 -19.66 6.98
C ARG A 323 -15.66 -20.83 7.80
N ARG A 324 -14.72 -21.61 7.28
CA ARG A 324 -14.15 -22.78 7.98
C ARG A 324 -13.48 -22.40 9.29
N LEU A 325 -12.73 -21.30 9.31
CA LEU A 325 -12.04 -20.77 10.49
C LEU A 325 -12.98 -20.00 11.43
N GLY A 326 -14.24 -19.76 11.03
CA GLY A 326 -15.21 -19.04 11.86
C GLY A 326 -15.05 -17.52 11.88
N THR A 327 -14.11 -16.96 11.12
CA THR A 327 -13.91 -15.50 11.01
C THR A 327 -15.06 -14.82 10.26
N ALA A 328 -15.75 -15.55 9.39
CA ALA A 328 -16.98 -15.11 8.76
C ALA A 328 -18.04 -16.23 8.79
N LYS A 329 -19.20 -15.94 9.35
CA LYS A 329 -20.32 -16.90 9.36
C LYS A 329 -20.93 -17.10 7.98
N LYS A 330 -20.97 -16.04 7.18
CA LYS A 330 -21.61 -16.00 5.86
C LYS A 330 -20.86 -14.99 4.96
N PRO A 331 -19.73 -15.39 4.35
CA PRO A 331 -18.99 -14.53 3.44
C PRO A 331 -19.88 -14.04 2.30
N TRP A 332 -19.79 -12.75 1.99
CA TRP A 332 -20.57 -12.12 0.93
C TRP A 332 -19.62 -11.62 -0.17
N ILE A 333 -19.81 -12.16 -1.38
CA ILE A 333 -18.96 -11.84 -2.53
C ILE A 333 -19.79 -10.99 -3.50
N VAL A 334 -19.29 -9.80 -3.81
CA VAL A 334 -19.94 -8.87 -4.74
C VAL A 334 -19.19 -8.89 -6.06
N VAL A 335 -19.91 -9.18 -7.14
CA VAL A 335 -19.33 -9.31 -8.50
C VAL A 335 -20.08 -8.45 -9.51
N GLN A 336 -19.58 -8.34 -10.72
CA GLN A 336 -20.33 -7.73 -11.82
C GLN A 336 -21.52 -8.63 -12.23
N ALA A 337 -22.64 -8.01 -12.61
CA ALA A 337 -23.86 -8.76 -12.97
C ALA A 337 -23.63 -9.75 -14.12
N SER A 338 -22.82 -9.39 -15.10
CA SER A 338 -22.45 -10.23 -16.25
C SER A 338 -21.62 -11.47 -15.87
N THR A 339 -20.87 -11.41 -14.78
CA THR A 339 -19.97 -12.50 -14.35
C THR A 339 -20.58 -13.39 -13.28
N LEU A 340 -21.75 -13.05 -12.73
CA LEU A 340 -22.37 -13.76 -11.60
C LEU A 340 -22.58 -15.26 -11.87
N SER A 341 -23.12 -15.63 -13.03
CA SER A 341 -23.38 -17.03 -13.38
C SER A 341 -22.07 -17.82 -13.53
N GLN A 342 -21.07 -17.22 -14.17
CA GLN A 342 -19.75 -17.83 -14.32
C GLN A 342 -19.07 -18.00 -12.98
N PHE A 343 -19.14 -16.99 -12.11
CA PHE A 343 -18.58 -17.05 -10.76
C PHE A 343 -19.23 -18.18 -9.93
N ALA A 344 -20.55 -18.29 -9.97
CA ALA A 344 -21.29 -19.35 -9.28
C ALA A 344 -20.93 -20.75 -9.83
N ALA A 345 -20.77 -20.90 -11.14
CA ALA A 345 -20.32 -22.15 -11.75
C ALA A 345 -18.90 -22.52 -11.31
N THR A 346 -17.95 -21.56 -11.33
CA THR A 346 -16.58 -21.76 -10.83
C THR A 346 -16.59 -22.13 -9.35
N PHE A 347 -17.47 -21.51 -8.55
CA PHE A 347 -17.61 -21.85 -7.14
C PHE A 347 -17.99 -23.31 -6.95
N LYS A 348 -19.00 -23.79 -7.67
CA LYS A 348 -19.45 -25.19 -7.62
C LYS A 348 -18.41 -26.18 -8.16
N THR A 349 -17.60 -25.76 -9.12
CA THR A 349 -16.50 -26.59 -9.62
C THR A 349 -15.39 -26.73 -8.57
N LEU A 350 -15.04 -25.64 -7.89
CA LEU A 350 -13.97 -25.65 -6.88
C LEU A 350 -14.43 -26.24 -5.54
N TYR A 351 -15.67 -25.94 -5.11
CA TYR A 351 -16.29 -26.47 -3.90
C TYR A 351 -17.65 -27.13 -4.21
N PRO A 352 -17.67 -28.38 -4.71
CA PRO A 352 -18.90 -29.02 -5.18
C PRO A 352 -20.00 -29.18 -4.13
N ARG A 353 -19.61 -29.29 -2.86
CA ARG A 353 -20.54 -29.48 -1.73
C ARG A 353 -20.99 -28.19 -1.06
N ALA A 354 -20.43 -27.02 -1.46
CA ALA A 354 -20.78 -25.76 -0.84
C ALA A 354 -22.23 -25.35 -1.11
N ALA A 355 -22.94 -24.94 -0.07
CA ALA A 355 -24.26 -24.34 -0.16
C ALA A 355 -24.14 -22.84 -0.43
N ILE A 356 -24.20 -22.44 -1.71
CA ILE A 356 -24.08 -21.03 -2.11
C ILE A 356 -25.42 -20.45 -2.55
N LEU A 357 -25.64 -19.19 -2.23
CA LEU A 357 -26.77 -18.41 -2.76
C LEU A 357 -26.25 -17.42 -3.82
N ALA A 358 -26.54 -17.73 -5.08
CA ALA A 358 -26.25 -16.85 -6.23
C ALA A 358 -27.55 -16.57 -6.97
N PRO A 359 -28.29 -15.49 -6.65
CA PRO A 359 -29.64 -15.27 -7.14
C PRO A 359 -29.67 -14.89 -8.61
N THR A 360 -30.62 -15.45 -9.33
CA THR A 360 -30.94 -15.10 -10.73
C THR A 360 -31.49 -13.67 -10.83
N GLU A 361 -31.51 -13.11 -12.02
CA GLU A 361 -32.08 -11.76 -12.26
C GLU A 361 -33.54 -11.65 -11.80
N LYS A 362 -34.38 -12.68 -12.06
CA LYS A 362 -35.76 -12.74 -11.60
C LYS A 362 -35.88 -12.70 -10.07
N GLN A 363 -34.97 -13.31 -9.36
CA GLN A 363 -34.97 -13.33 -7.89
C GLN A 363 -34.49 -11.98 -7.30
N ARG A 364 -33.73 -11.19 -8.03
CA ARG A 364 -33.18 -9.89 -7.59
C ARG A 364 -34.09 -8.70 -7.89
N ASN A 365 -35.21 -8.88 -8.59
CA ASN A 365 -36.12 -7.78 -8.91
C ASN A 365 -36.79 -7.20 -7.63
N ALA A 366 -37.31 -5.98 -7.74
CA ALA A 366 -37.89 -5.26 -6.60
C ALA A 366 -38.94 -6.05 -5.82
N LYS A 367 -39.79 -6.83 -6.53
CA LYS A 367 -40.84 -7.64 -5.94
C LYS A 367 -40.30 -8.76 -5.02
N ASN A 368 -39.14 -9.33 -5.38
CA ASN A 368 -38.57 -10.48 -4.69
C ASN A 368 -37.45 -10.09 -3.71
N ARG A 369 -37.05 -8.81 -3.68
CA ARG A 369 -35.89 -8.33 -2.87
C ARG A 369 -36.05 -8.67 -1.37
N GLN A 370 -37.19 -8.42 -0.78
CA GLN A 370 -37.44 -8.74 0.64
C GLN A 370 -37.33 -10.26 0.91
N ARG A 371 -37.91 -11.09 0.04
CA ARG A 371 -37.83 -12.54 0.14
C ARG A 371 -36.38 -13.02 0.03
N LEU A 372 -35.62 -12.45 -0.90
CA LEU A 372 -34.22 -12.80 -1.08
C LEU A 372 -33.39 -12.39 0.15
N LEU A 373 -33.61 -11.19 0.70
CA LEU A 373 -32.94 -10.76 1.94
C LEU A 373 -33.27 -11.69 3.11
N ALA A 374 -34.54 -12.12 3.24
CA ALA A 374 -34.94 -13.10 4.24
C ALA A 374 -34.22 -14.45 4.05
N GLN A 375 -34.06 -14.92 2.81
CA GLN A 375 -33.32 -16.15 2.49
C GLN A 375 -31.83 -16.01 2.82
N ILE A 376 -31.24 -14.84 2.55
CA ILE A 376 -29.84 -14.55 2.92
C ILE A 376 -29.70 -14.58 4.44
N ALA A 377 -30.60 -13.93 5.15
CA ALA A 377 -30.54 -13.84 6.62
C ALA A 377 -30.71 -15.20 7.30
N SER A 378 -31.78 -15.98 6.93
CA SER A 378 -32.18 -17.20 7.62
C SER A 378 -31.47 -18.46 7.12
N GLY A 379 -31.00 -18.49 5.86
CA GLY A 379 -30.40 -19.70 5.29
C GLY A 379 -28.96 -19.94 5.80
N ASP A 380 -28.62 -21.21 5.95
CA ASP A 380 -27.24 -21.62 6.29
C ASP A 380 -26.41 -21.77 5.01
N TRP A 381 -26.02 -20.62 4.46
CA TRP A 381 -25.22 -20.52 3.25
C TRP A 381 -23.74 -20.49 3.59
N ASP A 382 -22.92 -21.23 2.84
CA ASP A 382 -21.47 -21.18 2.93
C ASP A 382 -20.92 -19.87 2.35
N ALA A 383 -21.61 -19.33 1.34
CA ALA A 383 -21.35 -18.00 0.81
C ALA A 383 -22.57 -17.43 0.09
N VAL A 384 -22.63 -16.10 0.01
CA VAL A 384 -23.62 -15.37 -0.78
C VAL A 384 -22.88 -14.62 -1.90
N VAL A 385 -23.36 -14.75 -3.14
CA VAL A 385 -22.76 -14.07 -4.30
C VAL A 385 -23.81 -13.17 -4.95
N THR A 386 -23.59 -11.87 -4.99
CA THR A 386 -24.53 -10.90 -5.57
C THR A 386 -23.83 -9.90 -6.48
N PRO A 387 -24.55 -9.27 -7.42
CA PRO A 387 -24.00 -8.18 -8.20
C PRO A 387 -23.99 -6.87 -7.40
N HIS A 388 -23.09 -5.93 -7.81
CA HIS A 388 -22.99 -4.61 -7.20
C HIS A 388 -24.32 -3.85 -7.07
N GLY A 389 -25.18 -3.91 -8.09
CA GLY A 389 -26.47 -3.22 -8.06
C GLY A 389 -27.50 -3.81 -7.08
N PHE A 390 -27.21 -4.93 -6.42
CA PHE A 390 -28.03 -5.49 -5.35
C PHE A 390 -27.58 -5.03 -3.96
N PHE A 391 -26.30 -4.75 -3.81
CA PHE A 391 -25.69 -4.30 -2.57
C PHE A 391 -25.95 -2.81 -2.36
#